data_c1e999ceabb753b53a96fc68ad7e6f08
#
_entry.id   c1e999ceabb753b53a96fc68ad7e6f08
#
_cell.length_a   1.000
_cell.length_b   1.000
_cell.length_c   1.000
_cell.angle_alpha   90.00
_cell.angle_beta   90.00
_cell.angle_gamma   90.00
#
_symmetry.space_group_name_H-M   'P 1'
#
loop_
_entity.id
_entity.type
_entity.pdbx_description
1 polymer ?
#
loop_
_entity_poly.entity_id
_entity_poly.type
_entity_poly.pdbx_seq_one_letter_code
_entity_poly.pdbx_strand_id
1 'polypeptide(L)'
;MPTLYVVATPIGNLGDMSPRAIATLQNVALIAAEDTRVTQKLLSAFDIHTPLTSCHEHNQRQKARQIVERMLAENIDVAVATDAGTPCISDPGCVLVAEAVAAGIEAVAVPGPTAMASALSVSGMEISEFTFFGFLPRQKNELKEKLLDMARRSKLAVVHESPHRVKDLLAAVAEVLPHTQVSASCDLTKKYEKTLRGVVGEVLRQTEENPKAEKGEYCLVFAWDERDIPAPAEAACPLSLEAQLFDGLMRGLTLRDAMAELLARGERKNAVYAASLRVKEKLA
;
A
#
# COMPACT_ATOMS: atom_id res chain seq x y z
N MET A 1 -24.42 14.87 -18.97
CA MET A 1 -23.12 14.19 -19.19
C MET A 1 -23.15 12.90 -18.39
N PRO A 2 -22.55 11.82 -18.90
CA PRO A 2 -22.50 10.56 -18.18
C PRO A 2 -21.69 10.68 -16.89
N THR A 3 -21.95 9.79 -15.94
CA THR A 3 -21.25 9.69 -14.64
C THR A 3 -20.65 8.31 -14.46
N LEU A 4 -19.42 8.23 -13.97
CA LEU A 4 -18.79 7.00 -13.51
C LEU A 4 -18.94 6.89 -11.98
N TYR A 5 -19.65 5.88 -11.50
CA TYR A 5 -19.79 5.61 -10.07
C TYR A 5 -18.77 4.59 -9.61
N VAL A 6 -17.97 4.94 -8.59
CA VAL A 6 -17.05 4.03 -7.92
C VAL A 6 -17.77 3.45 -6.71
N VAL A 7 -18.26 2.21 -6.81
CA VAL A 7 -19.18 1.64 -5.83
C VAL A 7 -18.47 0.62 -4.94
N ALA A 8 -18.39 0.91 -3.64
CA ALA A 8 -17.89 -0.03 -2.65
C ALA A 8 -18.89 -1.18 -2.42
N THR A 9 -18.34 -2.41 -2.30
CA THR A 9 -19.06 -3.65 -2.10
C THR A 9 -18.76 -4.27 -0.73
N PRO A 10 -19.58 -5.19 -0.21
CA PRO A 10 -19.33 -5.85 1.07
C PRO A 10 -18.00 -6.61 1.10
N ILE A 11 -17.31 -6.58 2.25
CA ILE A 11 -16.06 -7.33 2.48
C ILE A 11 -16.27 -8.69 3.15
N GLY A 12 -17.52 -9.11 3.31
CA GLY A 12 -17.85 -10.41 3.91
C GLY A 12 -19.26 -10.51 4.46
N ASN A 13 -19.96 -9.38 4.63
CA ASN A 13 -21.32 -9.34 5.15
C ASN A 13 -22.23 -8.53 4.21
N LEU A 14 -23.21 -9.18 3.61
CA LEU A 14 -24.16 -8.51 2.71
C LEU A 14 -24.91 -7.35 3.39
N GLY A 15 -25.09 -7.40 4.72
CA GLY A 15 -25.72 -6.33 5.50
C GLY A 15 -24.96 -5.00 5.48
N ASP A 16 -23.68 -5.01 5.05
CA ASP A 16 -22.86 -3.80 4.92
C ASP A 16 -23.08 -3.07 3.58
N MET A 17 -23.90 -3.62 2.69
CA MET A 17 -24.24 -2.98 1.42
C MET A 17 -25.15 -1.77 1.65
N SER A 18 -24.70 -0.58 1.29
CA SER A 18 -25.48 0.62 1.52
C SER A 18 -26.69 0.71 0.57
N PRO A 19 -27.84 1.28 1.02
CA PRO A 19 -28.99 1.50 0.14
C PRO A 19 -28.64 2.32 -1.11
N ARG A 20 -27.71 3.28 -0.98
CA ARG A 20 -27.23 4.09 -2.11
C ARG A 20 -26.43 3.26 -3.11
N ALA A 21 -25.62 2.33 -2.65
CA ALA A 21 -24.88 1.43 -3.54
C ALA A 21 -25.84 0.53 -4.32
N ILE A 22 -26.85 -0.04 -3.66
CA ILE A 22 -27.91 -0.85 -4.31
C ILE A 22 -28.61 -0.03 -5.38
N ALA A 23 -29.12 1.15 -5.02
CA ALA A 23 -29.84 2.03 -5.95
C ALA A 23 -28.93 2.46 -7.14
N THR A 24 -27.65 2.76 -6.88
CA THR A 24 -26.72 3.12 -7.96
C THR A 24 -26.53 1.96 -8.93
N LEU A 25 -26.26 0.75 -8.41
CA LEU A 25 -26.05 -0.43 -9.25
C LEU A 25 -27.29 -0.85 -10.02
N GLN A 26 -28.50 -0.56 -9.51
CA GLN A 26 -29.78 -0.79 -10.22
C GLN A 26 -30.02 0.21 -11.35
N ASN A 27 -29.54 1.45 -11.22
CA ASN A 27 -29.89 2.54 -12.13
C ASN A 27 -28.88 2.79 -13.24
N VAL A 28 -27.61 2.33 -13.11
CA VAL A 28 -26.62 2.47 -14.17
C VAL A 28 -26.88 1.53 -15.34
N ALA A 29 -26.44 1.90 -16.53
CA ALA A 29 -26.63 1.08 -17.74
C ALA A 29 -25.67 -0.12 -17.82
N LEU A 30 -24.54 -0.06 -17.10
CA LEU A 30 -23.47 -1.07 -17.15
C LEU A 30 -22.68 -1.06 -15.84
N ILE A 31 -22.26 -2.23 -15.38
CA ILE A 31 -21.32 -2.37 -14.26
C ILE A 31 -20.03 -3.00 -14.79
N ALA A 32 -18.91 -2.29 -14.59
CA ALA A 32 -17.55 -2.80 -14.80
C ALA A 32 -17.11 -3.55 -13.54
N ALA A 33 -16.95 -4.87 -13.65
CA ALA A 33 -16.67 -5.76 -12.54
C ALA A 33 -15.27 -6.38 -12.66
N GLU A 34 -14.59 -6.60 -11.53
CA GLU A 34 -13.33 -7.32 -11.46
C GLU A 34 -13.52 -8.78 -11.87
N ASP A 35 -14.32 -9.54 -11.13
CA ASP A 35 -14.80 -10.87 -11.54
C ASP A 35 -16.32 -10.83 -11.69
N THR A 36 -16.80 -10.93 -12.92
CA THR A 36 -18.25 -10.90 -13.22
C THR A 36 -19.02 -12.01 -12.52
N ARG A 37 -18.37 -13.14 -12.19
CA ARG A 37 -19.03 -14.28 -11.51
C ARG A 37 -19.28 -13.96 -10.03
N VAL A 38 -18.34 -13.28 -9.38
CA VAL A 38 -18.45 -12.84 -7.98
C VAL A 38 -19.48 -11.71 -7.89
N THR A 39 -19.33 -10.69 -8.72
CA THR A 39 -20.26 -9.57 -8.79
C THR A 39 -21.68 -10.02 -9.12
N GLN A 40 -21.87 -10.99 -10.04
CA GLN A 40 -23.22 -11.53 -10.36
C GLN A 40 -23.92 -12.14 -9.13
N LYS A 41 -23.16 -12.84 -8.27
CA LYS A 41 -23.73 -13.39 -7.02
C LYS A 41 -24.19 -12.28 -6.08
N LEU A 42 -23.38 -11.22 -5.96
CA LEU A 42 -23.74 -10.03 -5.17
C LEU A 42 -25.01 -9.39 -5.72
N LEU A 43 -25.06 -9.11 -7.02
CA LEU A 43 -26.22 -8.48 -7.66
C LEU A 43 -27.49 -9.32 -7.48
N SER A 44 -27.36 -10.64 -7.63
CA SER A 44 -28.50 -11.56 -7.44
C SER A 44 -29.05 -11.52 -6.02
N ALA A 45 -28.20 -11.32 -5.00
CA ALA A 45 -28.64 -11.22 -3.61
C ALA A 45 -29.47 -9.97 -3.33
N PHE A 46 -29.37 -8.95 -4.18
CA PHE A 46 -30.10 -7.66 -4.07
C PHE A 46 -31.09 -7.44 -5.21
N ASP A 47 -31.42 -8.48 -5.99
CA ASP A 47 -32.33 -8.41 -7.14
C ASP A 47 -31.95 -7.31 -8.15
N ILE A 48 -30.64 -7.20 -8.44
CA ILE A 48 -30.06 -6.26 -9.41
C ILE A 48 -29.79 -6.99 -10.71
N HIS A 49 -30.33 -6.49 -11.83
CA HIS A 49 -30.26 -7.12 -13.15
C HIS A 49 -29.40 -6.33 -14.15
N THR A 50 -28.68 -5.33 -13.71
CA THR A 50 -27.82 -4.48 -14.53
C THR A 50 -26.74 -5.31 -15.25
N PRO A 51 -26.53 -5.11 -16.55
CA PRO A 51 -25.50 -5.81 -17.32
C PRO A 51 -24.09 -5.63 -16.74
N LEU A 52 -23.29 -6.71 -16.82
CA LEU A 52 -21.89 -6.72 -16.38
C LEU A 52 -20.91 -6.74 -17.55
N THR A 53 -19.77 -6.10 -17.38
CA THR A 53 -18.57 -6.28 -18.23
C THR A 53 -17.35 -6.51 -17.34
N SER A 54 -16.39 -7.34 -17.77
CA SER A 54 -15.17 -7.58 -17.02
C SER A 54 -14.19 -6.42 -17.17
N CYS A 55 -13.61 -5.95 -16.05
CA CYS A 55 -12.57 -4.93 -16.02
C CYS A 55 -11.59 -5.28 -14.88
N HIS A 56 -10.68 -6.23 -15.14
CA HIS A 56 -9.71 -6.74 -14.18
C HIS A 56 -8.28 -6.26 -14.52
N GLU A 57 -7.33 -6.50 -13.66
CA GLU A 57 -5.95 -6.03 -13.79
C GLU A 57 -5.33 -6.27 -15.17
N HIS A 58 -5.55 -7.45 -15.77
CA HIS A 58 -4.93 -7.82 -17.05
C HIS A 58 -5.58 -7.18 -18.29
N ASN A 59 -6.84 -6.74 -18.21
CA ASN A 59 -7.55 -6.16 -19.37
C ASN A 59 -7.92 -4.68 -19.19
N GLN A 60 -7.75 -4.11 -17.98
CA GLN A 60 -8.29 -2.80 -17.61
C GLN A 60 -7.92 -1.66 -18.57
N ARG A 61 -6.70 -1.62 -19.12
CA ARG A 61 -6.27 -0.55 -20.05
C ARG A 61 -7.13 -0.49 -21.32
N GLN A 62 -7.36 -1.65 -21.94
CA GLN A 62 -8.18 -1.74 -23.15
C GLN A 62 -9.66 -1.53 -22.83
N LYS A 63 -10.14 -2.18 -21.77
CA LYS A 63 -11.54 -2.11 -21.35
C LYS A 63 -11.94 -0.71 -20.88
N ALA A 64 -11.08 -0.01 -20.13
CA ALA A 64 -11.35 1.34 -19.68
C ALA A 64 -11.67 2.28 -20.85
N ARG A 65 -10.86 2.26 -21.92
CA ARG A 65 -11.11 3.06 -23.12
C ARG A 65 -12.45 2.72 -23.79
N GLN A 66 -12.72 1.43 -23.99
CA GLN A 66 -13.99 0.97 -24.59
C GLN A 66 -15.20 1.41 -23.75
N ILE A 67 -15.10 1.33 -22.42
CA ILE A 67 -16.19 1.74 -21.53
C ILE A 67 -16.39 3.26 -21.62
N VAL A 68 -15.32 4.05 -21.56
CA VAL A 68 -15.36 5.53 -21.65
C VAL A 68 -15.92 5.99 -23.00
N GLU A 69 -15.47 5.41 -24.11
CA GLU A 69 -16.00 5.67 -25.45
C GLU A 69 -17.50 5.39 -25.51
N ARG A 70 -17.94 4.27 -24.94
CA ARG A 70 -19.34 3.91 -24.89
C ARG A 70 -20.18 4.85 -24.01
N MET A 71 -19.64 5.26 -22.83
CA MET A 71 -20.29 6.24 -21.96
C MET A 71 -20.58 7.55 -22.68
N LEU A 72 -19.62 8.05 -23.46
CA LEU A 72 -19.74 9.30 -24.20
C LEU A 72 -20.71 9.14 -25.41
N ALA A 73 -20.59 8.04 -26.18
CA ALA A 73 -21.39 7.83 -27.38
C ALA A 73 -22.88 7.61 -27.08
N GLU A 74 -23.17 6.85 -26.02
CA GLU A 74 -24.54 6.49 -25.63
C GLU A 74 -25.09 7.39 -24.53
N ASN A 75 -24.31 8.31 -23.97
CA ASN A 75 -24.62 9.17 -22.82
C ASN A 75 -25.19 8.37 -21.62
N ILE A 76 -24.49 7.30 -21.23
CA ILE A 76 -24.91 6.36 -20.20
C ILE A 76 -24.02 6.44 -18.97
N ASP A 77 -24.63 6.25 -17.79
CA ASP A 77 -23.94 6.08 -16.52
C ASP A 77 -23.39 4.65 -16.38
N VAL A 78 -22.22 4.53 -15.78
CA VAL A 78 -21.53 3.26 -15.52
C VAL A 78 -21.08 3.20 -14.07
N ALA A 79 -21.14 2.02 -13.46
CA ALA A 79 -20.52 1.76 -12.17
C ALA A 79 -19.27 0.89 -12.33
N VAL A 80 -18.25 1.12 -11.48
CA VAL A 80 -17.14 0.18 -11.27
C VAL A 80 -17.29 -0.43 -9.88
N ALA A 81 -17.14 -1.75 -9.80
CA ALA A 81 -17.22 -2.53 -8.57
C ALA A 81 -16.11 -3.60 -8.55
N THR A 82 -15.56 -3.87 -7.38
CA THR A 82 -14.59 -4.94 -7.11
C THR A 82 -15.25 -6.11 -6.39
N ASP A 83 -14.54 -7.21 -6.26
CA ASP A 83 -15.05 -8.42 -5.61
C ASP A 83 -15.40 -8.17 -4.14
N ALA A 84 -14.62 -7.30 -3.46
CA ALA A 84 -14.86 -6.92 -2.07
C ALA A 84 -14.24 -5.55 -1.74
N GLY A 85 -14.97 -4.68 -1.05
CA GLY A 85 -14.44 -3.40 -0.57
C GLY A 85 -14.57 -2.25 -1.57
N THR A 86 -13.68 -1.28 -1.45
CA THR A 86 -13.72 -0.04 -2.24
C THR A 86 -12.82 -0.17 -3.46
N PRO A 87 -13.35 -0.04 -4.69
CA PRO A 87 -12.55 -0.08 -5.91
C PRO A 87 -11.38 0.90 -5.87
N CYS A 88 -10.31 0.60 -6.62
CA CYS A 88 -9.08 1.40 -6.72
C CYS A 88 -8.16 1.37 -5.49
N ILE A 89 -8.53 0.73 -4.38
CA ILE A 89 -7.70 0.62 -3.18
C ILE A 89 -7.23 -0.83 -3.03
N SER A 90 -6.05 -1.15 -3.53
CA SER A 90 -5.49 -2.50 -3.71
C SER A 90 -6.23 -3.37 -4.72
N ASP A 91 -7.19 -2.80 -5.42
CA ASP A 91 -8.08 -3.47 -6.37
C ASP A 91 -8.04 -2.75 -7.72
N PRO A 92 -8.46 -3.39 -8.84
CA PRO A 92 -8.56 -2.72 -10.14
C PRO A 92 -9.62 -1.60 -10.12
N GLY A 93 -9.56 -0.76 -11.16
CA GLY A 93 -10.52 0.35 -11.35
C GLY A 93 -9.85 1.72 -11.53
N CYS A 94 -8.66 1.94 -10.96
CA CYS A 94 -7.92 3.21 -11.09
C CYS A 94 -7.75 3.66 -12.55
N VAL A 95 -7.49 2.72 -13.45
CA VAL A 95 -7.30 3.02 -14.88
C VAL A 95 -8.61 3.50 -15.50
N LEU A 96 -9.75 2.88 -15.16
CA LEU A 96 -11.06 3.30 -15.66
C LEU A 96 -11.42 4.69 -15.12
N VAL A 97 -11.18 4.95 -13.85
CA VAL A 97 -11.40 6.28 -13.24
C VAL A 97 -10.52 7.33 -13.92
N ALA A 98 -9.24 7.04 -14.13
CA ALA A 98 -8.32 7.98 -14.78
C ALA A 98 -8.73 8.31 -16.23
N GLU A 99 -9.10 7.30 -17.02
CA GLU A 99 -9.56 7.49 -18.41
C GLU A 99 -10.89 8.28 -18.44
N ALA A 100 -11.83 8.01 -17.52
CA ALA A 100 -13.09 8.74 -17.43
C ALA A 100 -12.86 10.22 -17.10
N VAL A 101 -12.04 10.51 -16.09
CA VAL A 101 -11.68 11.88 -15.69
C VAL A 101 -10.97 12.62 -16.82
N ALA A 102 -10.03 11.97 -17.51
CA ALA A 102 -9.33 12.54 -18.67
C ALA A 102 -10.28 12.88 -19.84
N ALA A 103 -11.38 12.14 -19.97
CA ALA A 103 -12.43 12.35 -20.96
C ALA A 103 -13.50 13.38 -20.51
N GLY A 104 -13.35 14.00 -19.34
CA GLY A 104 -14.30 14.97 -18.79
C GLY A 104 -15.56 14.35 -18.19
N ILE A 105 -15.56 13.03 -17.92
CA ILE A 105 -16.65 12.33 -17.24
C ILE A 105 -16.48 12.52 -15.73
N GLU A 106 -17.57 12.87 -15.05
CA GLU A 106 -17.57 12.99 -13.59
C GLU A 106 -17.42 11.59 -12.95
N ALA A 107 -16.48 11.46 -12.00
CA ALA A 107 -16.32 10.27 -11.19
C ALA A 107 -16.87 10.51 -9.78
N VAL A 108 -17.88 9.73 -9.39
CA VAL A 108 -18.60 9.88 -8.11
C VAL A 108 -18.38 8.67 -7.22
N ALA A 109 -17.85 8.91 -6.01
CA ALA A 109 -17.71 7.84 -5.02
C ALA A 109 -19.03 7.49 -4.36
N VAL A 110 -19.33 6.19 -4.29
CA VAL A 110 -20.40 5.61 -3.48
C VAL A 110 -19.75 4.86 -2.33
N PRO A 111 -19.57 5.50 -1.14
CA PRO A 111 -18.84 4.93 -0.03
C PRO A 111 -19.51 3.69 0.54
N GLY A 112 -18.69 2.83 1.10
CA GLY A 112 -19.12 1.59 1.75
C GLY A 112 -17.98 0.94 2.51
N PRO A 113 -18.01 -0.37 2.74
CA PRO A 113 -17.02 -1.10 3.52
C PRO A 113 -15.61 -1.00 2.96
N THR A 114 -14.63 -0.95 3.88
CA THR A 114 -13.22 -1.08 3.57
C THR A 114 -12.50 -1.78 4.73
N ALA A 115 -11.78 -2.85 4.45
CA ALA A 115 -11.07 -3.63 5.45
C ALA A 115 -10.04 -2.78 6.21
N MET A 116 -9.36 -1.86 5.52
CA MET A 116 -8.38 -0.94 6.11
C MET A 116 -9.00 -0.07 7.20
N ALA A 117 -10.11 0.64 6.91
CA ALA A 117 -10.76 1.52 7.88
C ALA A 117 -11.40 0.71 9.03
N SER A 118 -11.98 -0.45 8.72
CA SER A 118 -12.55 -1.34 9.73
C SER A 118 -11.49 -1.87 10.69
N ALA A 119 -10.33 -2.32 10.18
CA ALA A 119 -9.22 -2.77 11.01
C ALA A 119 -8.66 -1.65 11.90
N LEU A 120 -8.49 -0.45 11.36
CA LEU A 120 -8.06 0.73 12.12
C LEU A 120 -9.04 1.05 13.25
N SER A 121 -10.34 1.11 12.94
CA SER A 121 -11.37 1.51 13.95
C SER A 121 -11.43 0.58 15.15
N VAL A 122 -11.06 -0.70 14.99
CA VAL A 122 -11.03 -1.69 16.08
C VAL A 122 -9.63 -1.99 16.58
N SER A 123 -8.59 -1.31 16.10
CA SER A 123 -7.20 -1.59 16.47
C SER A 123 -6.91 -1.32 17.95
N GLY A 124 -7.59 -0.35 18.57
CA GLY A 124 -7.31 0.16 19.91
C GLY A 124 -6.06 1.06 19.96
N MET A 125 -5.55 1.49 18.82
CA MET A 125 -4.41 2.41 18.71
C MET A 125 -4.87 3.84 18.51
N GLU A 126 -4.07 4.83 18.94
CA GLU A 126 -4.31 6.24 18.65
C GLU A 126 -4.01 6.52 17.18
N ILE A 127 -5.04 6.96 16.43
CA ILE A 127 -4.95 7.16 14.98
C ILE A 127 -4.98 8.64 14.66
N SER A 128 -3.84 9.30 14.61
CA SER A 128 -3.70 10.66 14.08
C SER A 128 -3.32 10.67 12.60
N GLU A 129 -2.44 9.75 12.24
CA GLU A 129 -1.97 9.53 10.87
C GLU A 129 -1.65 8.04 10.67
N PHE A 130 -1.83 7.54 9.46
CA PHE A 130 -1.45 6.17 9.08
C PHE A 130 -1.07 6.11 7.61
N THR A 131 -0.33 5.06 7.25
CA THR A 131 -0.03 4.77 5.85
C THR A 131 -0.52 3.36 5.51
N PHE A 132 -1.28 3.27 4.41
CA PHE A 132 -1.69 1.99 3.86
C PHE A 132 -0.68 1.52 2.82
N PHE A 133 -0.14 0.32 3.01
CA PHE A 133 0.90 -0.26 2.16
C PHE A 133 0.40 -1.41 1.28
N GLY A 134 -0.85 -1.84 1.44
CA GLY A 134 -1.40 -2.98 0.70
C GLY A 134 -0.68 -4.29 1.03
N PHE A 135 -0.36 -5.10 0.03
CA PHE A 135 0.39 -6.35 0.18
C PHE A 135 1.90 -6.10 0.14
N LEU A 136 2.63 -6.78 1.03
CA LEU A 136 4.07 -6.64 1.16
C LEU A 136 4.85 -7.64 0.28
N PRO A 137 6.14 -7.38 -0.01
CA PRO A 137 7.00 -8.27 -0.78
C PRO A 137 6.99 -9.71 -0.25
N ARG A 138 7.17 -10.68 -1.14
CA ARG A 138 7.20 -12.11 -0.78
C ARG A 138 8.58 -12.59 -0.36
N GLN A 139 9.63 -11.98 -0.89
CA GLN A 139 11.00 -12.36 -0.59
C GLN A 139 11.40 -11.86 0.81
N LYS A 140 11.98 -12.74 1.64
CA LYS A 140 12.28 -12.48 3.05
C LYS A 140 13.15 -11.23 3.27
N ASN A 141 14.17 -11.04 2.45
CA ASN A 141 15.08 -9.89 2.58
C ASN A 141 14.38 -8.59 2.19
N GLU A 142 13.67 -8.58 1.06
CA GLU A 142 12.89 -7.43 0.61
C GLU A 142 11.78 -7.06 1.62
N LEU A 143 11.14 -8.07 2.24
CA LEU A 143 10.15 -7.86 3.29
C LEU A 143 10.77 -7.13 4.49
N LYS A 144 11.93 -7.57 4.98
CA LYS A 144 12.61 -6.94 6.13
C LYS A 144 13.02 -5.49 5.82
N GLU A 145 13.59 -5.25 4.64
CA GLU A 145 13.95 -3.91 4.20
C GLU A 145 12.70 -3.02 4.12
N LYS A 146 11.60 -3.56 3.57
CA LYS A 146 10.33 -2.84 3.48
C LYS A 146 9.74 -2.52 4.85
N LEU A 147 9.80 -3.43 5.81
CA LEU A 147 9.33 -3.20 7.18
C LEU A 147 10.09 -2.06 7.86
N LEU A 148 11.43 -2.03 7.74
CA LEU A 148 12.25 -0.95 8.26
C LEU A 148 11.98 0.40 7.56
N ASP A 149 11.74 0.38 6.23
CA ASP A 149 11.35 1.57 5.48
C ASP A 149 9.97 2.10 5.94
N MET A 150 9.00 1.21 6.14
CA MET A 150 7.67 1.56 6.65
C MET A 150 7.75 2.21 8.03
N ALA A 151 8.51 1.63 8.95
CA ALA A 151 8.67 2.15 10.31
C ALA A 151 9.31 3.55 10.34
N ARG A 152 10.18 3.87 9.38
CA ARG A 152 10.79 5.20 9.25
C ARG A 152 9.84 6.27 8.69
N ARG A 153 8.83 5.84 7.90
CA ARG A 153 7.97 6.77 7.13
C ARG A 153 6.62 7.03 7.78
N SER A 154 6.17 6.17 8.66
CA SER A 154 4.83 6.29 9.22
C SER A 154 4.79 5.77 10.65
N LYS A 155 3.97 6.40 11.50
CA LYS A 155 3.74 5.93 12.88
C LYS A 155 2.87 4.69 12.92
N LEU A 156 1.84 4.67 12.08
CA LEU A 156 0.94 3.53 11.91
C LEU A 156 0.99 3.04 10.47
N ALA A 157 1.14 1.73 10.29
CA ALA A 157 1.07 1.09 9.01
C ALA A 157 -0.09 0.10 8.96
N VAL A 158 -0.83 0.11 7.83
CA VAL A 158 -1.88 -0.86 7.57
C VAL A 158 -1.48 -1.70 6.36
N VAL A 159 -1.61 -3.01 6.49
CA VAL A 159 -1.30 -3.95 5.41
C VAL A 159 -2.39 -5.01 5.27
N HIS A 160 -2.56 -5.51 4.06
CA HIS A 160 -3.31 -6.73 3.78
C HIS A 160 -2.34 -7.91 3.70
N GLU A 161 -2.77 -9.07 4.21
CA GLU A 161 -1.95 -10.27 4.08
C GLU A 161 -2.82 -11.52 3.90
N SER A 162 -2.30 -12.45 3.12
CA SER A 162 -2.95 -13.74 2.94
C SER A 162 -2.80 -14.61 4.21
N PRO A 163 -3.76 -15.50 4.47
CA PRO A 163 -3.71 -16.37 5.65
C PRO A 163 -2.48 -17.29 5.65
N HIS A 164 -1.98 -17.68 4.49
CA HIS A 164 -0.78 -18.52 4.37
C HIS A 164 0.53 -17.81 4.68
N ARG A 165 0.53 -16.46 4.74
CA ARG A 165 1.73 -15.63 4.92
C ARG A 165 1.73 -14.83 6.22
N VAL A 166 0.59 -14.75 6.91
CA VAL A 166 0.46 -13.91 8.11
C VAL A 166 1.47 -14.31 9.20
N LYS A 167 1.74 -15.60 9.38
CA LYS A 167 2.74 -16.09 10.34
C LYS A 167 4.15 -15.62 9.96
N ASP A 168 4.52 -15.77 8.69
CA ASP A 168 5.82 -15.34 8.17
C ASP A 168 6.01 -13.83 8.30
N LEU A 169 4.95 -13.05 8.01
CA LEU A 169 4.96 -11.61 8.19
C LEU A 169 5.18 -11.23 9.67
N LEU A 170 4.40 -11.79 10.59
CA LEU A 170 4.53 -11.52 12.02
C LEU A 170 5.92 -11.93 12.54
N ALA A 171 6.45 -13.06 12.09
CA ALA A 171 7.80 -13.51 12.44
C ALA A 171 8.87 -12.54 11.92
N ALA A 172 8.73 -12.03 10.69
CA ALA A 172 9.64 -11.04 10.13
C ALA A 172 9.59 -9.72 10.91
N VAL A 173 8.39 -9.25 11.31
CA VAL A 173 8.25 -8.06 12.16
C VAL A 173 8.89 -8.31 13.53
N ALA A 174 8.64 -9.44 14.17
CA ALA A 174 9.23 -9.79 15.48
C ALA A 174 10.77 -9.84 15.42
N GLU A 175 11.35 -10.22 14.28
CA GLU A 175 12.80 -10.28 14.10
C GLU A 175 13.45 -8.89 13.97
N VAL A 176 12.82 -7.95 13.26
CA VAL A 176 13.44 -6.64 12.93
C VAL A 176 12.90 -5.48 13.76
N LEU A 177 11.68 -5.60 14.32
CA LEU A 177 10.96 -4.57 15.07
C LEU A 177 10.20 -5.22 16.27
N PRO A 178 10.91 -5.83 17.25
CA PRO A 178 10.35 -6.71 18.26
C PRO A 178 9.36 -6.06 19.23
N HIS A 179 9.40 -4.73 19.39
CA HIS A 179 8.51 -4.01 20.32
C HIS A 179 7.24 -3.46 19.63
N THR A 180 7.05 -3.75 18.34
CA THR A 180 5.89 -3.29 17.56
C THR A 180 4.59 -3.78 18.18
N GLN A 181 3.64 -2.85 18.37
CA GLN A 181 2.25 -3.19 18.70
C GLN A 181 1.51 -3.59 17.42
N VAL A 182 0.76 -4.68 17.49
CA VAL A 182 0.03 -5.24 16.35
C VAL A 182 -1.44 -5.39 16.69
N SER A 183 -2.31 -4.99 15.76
CA SER A 183 -3.70 -5.43 15.71
C SER A 183 -3.91 -6.23 14.44
N ALA A 184 -4.10 -7.54 14.57
CA ALA A 184 -4.30 -8.46 13.46
C ALA A 184 -5.76 -8.88 13.38
N SER A 185 -6.51 -8.28 12.46
CA SER A 185 -7.91 -8.58 12.20
C SER A 185 -8.04 -9.63 11.11
N CYS A 186 -8.78 -10.69 11.40
CA CYS A 186 -9.07 -11.78 10.48
C CYS A 186 -10.57 -11.85 10.22
N ASP A 187 -10.95 -12.03 8.95
CA ASP A 187 -12.33 -12.21 8.51
C ASP A 187 -13.28 -11.12 9.01
N LEU A 188 -12.85 -9.85 8.91
CA LEU A 188 -13.68 -8.68 9.25
C LEU A 188 -15.07 -8.79 8.63
N THR A 189 -16.09 -8.48 9.41
CA THR A 189 -17.54 -8.56 9.09
C THR A 189 -18.11 -9.97 8.90
N LYS A 190 -17.26 -11.03 8.85
CA LYS A 190 -17.67 -12.40 8.66
C LYS A 190 -18.04 -13.07 10.01
N LYS A 191 -18.72 -14.21 9.95
CA LYS A 191 -19.20 -14.97 11.13
C LYS A 191 -18.11 -15.30 12.16
N TYR A 192 -16.86 -15.44 11.71
CA TYR A 192 -15.73 -15.82 12.57
C TYR A 192 -14.69 -14.71 12.69
N GLU A 193 -15.14 -13.47 12.53
CA GLU A 193 -14.30 -12.30 12.76
C GLU A 193 -13.56 -12.39 14.08
N LYS A 194 -12.27 -12.15 14.04
CA LYS A 194 -11.41 -12.13 15.22
C LYS A 194 -10.29 -11.10 15.05
N THR A 195 -10.04 -10.31 16.09
CA THR A 195 -8.90 -9.38 16.14
C THR A 195 -8.01 -9.74 17.33
N LEU A 196 -6.74 -10.07 17.04
CA LEU A 196 -5.68 -10.26 18.01
C LEU A 196 -4.94 -8.95 18.20
N ARG A 197 -4.59 -8.60 19.45
CA ARG A 197 -3.88 -7.34 19.79
C ARG A 197 -2.79 -7.61 20.81
N GLY A 198 -1.67 -6.90 20.69
CA GLY A 198 -0.54 -6.99 21.63
C GLY A 198 0.79 -6.71 20.95
N VAL A 199 1.88 -6.95 21.67
CA VAL A 199 3.23 -6.92 21.09
C VAL A 199 3.35 -8.05 20.04
N VAL A 200 4.08 -7.80 18.98
CA VAL A 200 4.18 -8.70 17.81
C VAL A 200 4.49 -10.16 18.20
N GLY A 201 5.40 -10.39 19.15
CA GLY A 201 5.74 -11.75 19.61
C GLY A 201 4.57 -12.49 20.25
N GLU A 202 3.70 -11.79 20.97
CA GLU A 202 2.50 -12.38 21.56
C GLU A 202 1.44 -12.70 20.49
N VAL A 203 1.22 -11.74 19.55
CA VAL A 203 0.27 -11.94 18.45
C VAL A 203 0.73 -13.07 17.53
N LEU A 204 2.04 -13.20 17.27
CA LEU A 204 2.62 -14.33 16.53
C LEU A 204 2.29 -15.66 17.21
N ARG A 205 2.59 -15.80 18.50
CA ARG A 205 2.32 -17.01 19.28
C ARG A 205 0.82 -17.38 19.24
N GLN A 206 -0.08 -16.42 19.47
CA GLN A 206 -1.53 -16.66 19.40
C GLN A 206 -1.98 -17.06 17.99
N THR A 207 -1.31 -16.55 16.94
CA THR A 207 -1.60 -16.91 15.55
C THR A 207 -1.10 -18.33 15.24
N GLU A 208 0.06 -18.73 15.75
CA GLU A 208 0.61 -20.08 15.59
C GLU A 208 -0.24 -21.15 16.29
N GLU A 209 -0.74 -20.83 17.49
CA GLU A 209 -1.63 -21.70 18.25
C GLU A 209 -3.03 -21.85 17.63
N ASN A 210 -3.41 -20.98 16.72
CA ASN A 210 -4.71 -21.01 16.06
C ASN A 210 -4.69 -21.99 14.86
N PRO A 211 -5.37 -23.14 14.93
CA PRO A 211 -5.41 -24.12 13.82
C PRO A 211 -6.13 -23.61 12.57
N LYS A 212 -6.84 -22.47 12.67
CA LYS A 212 -7.55 -21.84 11.57
C LYS A 212 -6.83 -20.59 11.05
N ALA A 213 -5.62 -20.27 11.53
CA ALA A 213 -4.88 -19.08 11.10
C ALA A 213 -4.60 -19.04 9.60
N GLU A 214 -4.51 -20.21 8.95
CA GLU A 214 -4.29 -20.33 7.50
C GLU A 214 -5.58 -20.20 6.66
N LYS A 215 -6.67 -19.73 7.26
CA LYS A 215 -7.95 -19.47 6.59
C LYS A 215 -8.35 -18.02 6.79
N GLY A 216 -9.15 -17.50 5.85
CA GLY A 216 -9.69 -16.15 5.92
C GLY A 216 -8.78 -15.12 5.27
N GLU A 217 -8.98 -13.87 5.62
CA GLU A 217 -8.28 -12.69 5.06
C GLU A 217 -7.83 -11.82 6.23
N TYR A 218 -6.59 -11.36 6.17
CA TYR A 218 -6.01 -10.56 7.24
C TYR A 218 -5.81 -9.10 6.83
N CYS A 219 -6.19 -8.21 7.75
CA CYS A 219 -5.80 -6.81 7.72
C CYS A 219 -5.08 -6.50 9.03
N LEU A 220 -3.81 -6.10 8.94
CA LEU A 220 -2.98 -5.84 10.10
C LEU A 220 -2.68 -4.34 10.22
N VAL A 221 -2.72 -3.87 11.46
CA VAL A 221 -2.28 -2.51 11.83
C VAL A 221 -1.05 -2.65 12.72
N PHE A 222 0.02 -1.96 12.37
CA PHE A 222 1.27 -1.91 13.11
C PHE A 222 1.49 -0.50 13.67
N ALA A 223 1.76 -0.41 14.97
CA ALA A 223 2.30 0.80 15.59
C ALA A 223 3.75 0.52 15.99
N TRP A 224 4.66 1.22 15.32
CA TRP A 224 6.09 1.01 15.48
C TRP A 224 6.59 1.62 16.80
N ASP A 225 7.51 0.95 17.46
CA ASP A 225 8.22 1.50 18.62
C ASP A 225 9.51 2.18 18.14
N GLU A 226 9.73 3.42 18.56
CA GLU A 226 10.89 4.21 18.16
C GLU A 226 12.23 3.54 18.57
N ARG A 227 12.22 2.69 19.59
CA ARG A 227 13.39 1.93 20.04
C ARG A 227 13.89 0.93 19.00
N ASP A 228 13.00 0.42 18.15
CA ASP A 228 13.33 -0.55 17.11
C ASP A 228 13.76 0.12 15.79
N ILE A 229 13.43 1.40 15.62
CA ILE A 229 13.73 2.10 14.37
C ILE A 229 15.20 2.48 14.39
N PRO A 230 16.05 1.87 13.52
CA PRO A 230 17.43 2.29 13.43
C PRO A 230 17.46 3.79 13.15
N ALA A 231 18.25 4.53 13.94
CA ALA A 231 18.52 5.93 13.63
C ALA A 231 18.80 6.00 12.11
N PRO A 232 18.29 7.04 11.42
CA PRO A 232 18.66 7.22 10.03
C PRO A 232 20.17 7.05 10.02
N ALA A 233 20.68 6.03 9.32
CA ALA A 233 22.09 6.08 8.94
C ALA A 233 22.22 7.49 8.42
N GLU A 234 22.99 8.34 9.12
CA GLU A 234 23.22 9.69 8.65
C GLU A 234 23.29 9.53 7.15
N ALA A 235 22.36 10.17 6.44
CA ALA A 235 22.41 10.12 5.01
C ALA A 235 23.72 10.82 4.69
N ALA A 236 24.76 10.06 4.75
CA ALA A 236 25.95 10.27 4.00
C ALA A 236 25.44 10.17 2.57
N CYS A 237 24.78 11.23 2.09
CA CYS A 237 24.96 11.61 0.71
C CYS A 237 26.48 11.58 0.59
N PRO A 238 27.07 10.55 -0.06
CA PRO A 238 28.53 10.50 -0.09
C PRO A 238 28.91 11.79 -0.77
N LEU A 239 29.36 12.76 0.06
CA LEU A 239 29.88 14.02 -0.45
C LEU A 239 30.78 13.60 -1.58
N SER A 240 30.62 14.22 -2.74
CA SER A 240 31.51 13.89 -3.85
C SER A 240 32.95 13.97 -3.32
N LEU A 241 33.87 13.24 -3.88
CA LEU A 241 35.26 13.27 -3.41
C LEU A 241 35.83 14.71 -3.38
N GLU A 242 35.33 15.57 -4.30
CA GLU A 242 35.61 16.99 -4.30
C GLU A 242 35.06 17.70 -3.05
N ALA A 243 33.82 17.43 -2.67
CA ALA A 243 33.21 18.02 -1.48
C ALA A 243 33.92 17.57 -0.19
N GLN A 244 34.33 16.30 -0.12
CA GLN A 244 35.12 15.77 1.00
C GLN A 244 36.52 16.40 1.07
N LEU A 245 37.18 16.64 -0.07
CA LEU A 245 38.43 17.38 -0.14
C LEU A 245 38.27 18.84 0.31
N PHE A 246 37.16 19.52 -0.12
CA PHE A 246 36.89 20.86 0.35
C PHE A 246 36.61 20.90 1.85
N ASP A 247 35.86 19.96 2.41
CA ASP A 247 35.65 19.85 3.85
C ASP A 247 36.97 19.70 4.60
N GLY A 248 37.90 18.86 4.10
CA GLY A 248 39.25 18.75 4.66
C GLY A 248 39.99 20.08 4.67
N LEU A 249 39.94 20.83 3.57
CA LEU A 249 40.56 22.16 3.47
C LEU A 249 39.95 23.16 4.44
N MET A 250 38.61 23.14 4.59
CA MET A 250 37.88 24.01 5.57
C MET A 250 38.27 23.68 7.02
N ARG A 251 38.64 22.43 7.32
CA ARG A 251 39.17 22.02 8.62
C ARG A 251 40.64 22.39 8.82
N GLY A 252 41.28 23.04 7.83
CA GLY A 252 42.68 23.48 7.90
C GLY A 252 43.69 22.45 7.44
N LEU A 253 43.28 21.35 6.84
CA LEU A 253 44.20 20.38 6.25
C LEU A 253 44.77 20.91 4.93
N THR A 254 45.97 20.47 4.62
CA THR A 254 46.46 20.64 3.24
C THR A 254 45.71 19.71 2.28
N LEU A 255 45.67 20.06 0.99
CA LEU A 255 45.02 19.18 -0.01
C LEU A 255 45.67 17.77 -0.02
N ARG A 256 46.97 17.69 0.25
CA ARG A 256 47.72 16.43 0.35
C ARG A 256 47.25 15.59 1.53
N ASP A 257 47.02 16.22 2.69
CA ASP A 257 46.57 15.54 3.89
C ASP A 257 45.11 15.10 3.77
N ALA A 258 44.25 15.94 3.19
CA ALA A 258 42.85 15.59 2.87
C ALA A 258 42.78 14.40 1.88
N MET A 259 43.63 14.35 0.87
CA MET A 259 43.74 13.19 -0.01
C MET A 259 44.20 11.92 0.76
N ALA A 260 45.14 12.06 1.68
CA ALA A 260 45.64 10.93 2.48
C ALA A 260 44.56 10.37 3.38
N GLU A 261 43.68 11.24 3.99
CA GLU A 261 42.52 10.79 4.77
C GLU A 261 41.54 9.96 3.91
N LEU A 262 41.24 10.41 2.69
CA LEU A 262 40.31 9.69 1.80
C LEU A 262 40.87 8.32 1.40
N LEU A 263 42.15 8.25 1.11
CA LEU A 263 42.84 6.98 0.80
C LEU A 263 42.85 6.02 2.00
N ALA A 264 43.02 6.53 3.22
CA ALA A 264 42.97 5.74 4.44
C ALA A 264 41.53 5.20 4.71
N ARG A 265 40.49 5.87 4.24
CA ARG A 265 39.07 5.41 4.28
C ARG A 265 38.73 4.40 3.20
N GLY A 266 39.67 4.03 2.33
CA GLY A 266 39.49 3.02 1.29
C GLY A 266 39.04 3.55 -0.07
N GLU A 267 39.06 4.87 -0.28
CA GLU A 267 38.72 5.46 -1.58
C GLU A 267 39.77 5.11 -2.66
N ARG A 268 39.35 4.97 -3.91
CA ARG A 268 40.20 4.59 -5.02
C ARG A 268 41.19 5.70 -5.36
N LYS A 269 42.47 5.41 -5.36
CA LYS A 269 43.58 6.36 -5.60
C LYS A 269 43.36 7.23 -6.85
N ASN A 270 42.98 6.62 -7.97
CA ASN A 270 42.76 7.36 -9.22
C ASN A 270 41.55 8.32 -9.13
N ALA A 271 40.50 7.95 -8.41
CA ALA A 271 39.31 8.80 -8.20
C ALA A 271 39.64 10.02 -7.31
N VAL A 272 40.36 9.77 -6.19
CA VAL A 272 40.85 10.84 -5.30
C VAL A 272 41.76 11.81 -6.02
N TYR A 273 42.67 11.30 -6.85
CA TYR A 273 43.58 12.14 -7.63
C TYR A 273 42.83 12.99 -8.65
N ALA A 274 41.87 12.41 -9.40
CA ALA A 274 41.06 13.14 -10.36
C ALA A 274 40.21 14.23 -9.69
N ALA A 275 39.61 13.93 -8.51
CA ALA A 275 38.90 14.91 -7.71
C ALA A 275 39.79 16.06 -7.24
N SER A 276 41.03 15.74 -6.82
CA SER A 276 41.99 16.77 -6.37
C SER A 276 42.38 17.77 -7.46
N LEU A 277 42.45 17.34 -8.71
CA LEU A 277 42.71 18.23 -9.85
C LEU A 277 41.55 19.21 -10.05
N ARG A 278 40.27 18.72 -10.01
CA ARG A 278 39.10 19.57 -10.12
C ARG A 278 38.99 20.57 -8.97
N VAL A 279 39.36 20.18 -7.76
CA VAL A 279 39.45 21.08 -6.61
C VAL A 279 40.48 22.16 -6.82
N LYS A 280 41.67 21.84 -7.32
CA LYS A 280 42.73 22.82 -7.64
C LYS A 280 42.27 23.85 -8.68
N GLU A 281 41.58 23.41 -9.75
CA GLU A 281 41.05 24.32 -10.77
C GLU A 281 40.01 25.31 -10.21
N LYS A 282 39.26 24.91 -9.18
CA LYS A 282 38.29 25.77 -8.54
C LYS A 282 38.86 26.72 -7.46
N LEU A 283 40.08 26.46 -7.02
CA LEU A 283 40.78 27.28 -6.02
C LEU A 283 41.80 28.26 -6.67
N ALA A 284 42.13 28.08 -7.96
CA ALA A 284 42.96 28.95 -8.73
C ALA A 284 42.17 30.12 -9.34
#